data_ee7726081eefe9a34ba471b557a77b5d
#
_entry.id   ee7726081eefe9a34ba471b557a77b5d
#
_cell.length_a   1.000
_cell.length_b   1.000
_cell.length_c   1.000
_cell.angle_alpha   90.00
_cell.angle_beta   90.00
_cell.angle_gamma   90.00
#
_symmetry.space_group_name_H-M   'P 1'
#
loop_
_entity.id
_entity.type
_entity.pdbx_description
1 polymer ?
#
loop_
_entity_poly.entity_id
_entity_poly.type
_entity_poly.pdbx_seq_one_letter_code
_entity_poly.pdbx_strand_id
1 'polypeptide(L)'
;MTNFEAPEGSKKYRLKFLPAALEEWHSLDGSVKLTLKNLLQKRLENPHIPGAKLQGDLRNCYKIKLLKQGYRLVYQVEDDVLVVLVLAVAKREDMAVYHSAVGRLLSHP
;
A
#
# COMPACT_ATOMS: atom_id res chain seq x y z
N MET A 1 11.49 -14.03 0.00
CA MET A 1 11.42 -13.56 0.83
C MET A 1 11.39 -12.18 0.91
N THR A 2 10.97 -11.63 1.68
CA THR A 2 10.74 -10.29 1.64
C THR A 2 11.95 -9.51 1.56
N ASN A 3 11.95 -8.45 0.86
CA ASN A 3 13.05 -7.59 0.75
C ASN A 3 12.80 -6.25 1.32
N PHE A 4 11.78 -6.13 2.13
CA PHE A 4 11.45 -4.87 2.74
C PHE A 4 11.80 -4.85 4.21
N GLU A 5 12.77 -5.65 4.60
CA GLU A 5 13.12 -5.71 5.98
C GLU A 5 13.89 -4.52 6.42
N ALA A 6 13.48 -3.92 7.52
CA ALA A 6 14.21 -2.86 8.15
C ALA A 6 15.12 -3.44 9.21
N PRO A 7 16.03 -2.65 9.74
CA PRO A 7 16.86 -3.11 10.86
C PRO A 7 15.97 -3.62 11.98
N GLU A 8 16.49 -4.59 12.67
CA GLU A 8 15.75 -5.20 13.73
C GLU A 8 15.30 -4.18 14.75
N GLY A 9 14.07 -4.28 15.18
CA GLY A 9 13.52 -3.37 16.17
C GLY A 9 12.89 -2.12 15.58
N SER A 10 13.09 -1.85 14.31
CA SER A 10 12.53 -0.64 13.73
C SER A 10 11.27 -0.90 12.94
N LYS A 11 11.03 -2.12 12.49
CA LYS A 11 9.88 -2.45 11.70
C LYS A 11 8.89 -3.26 12.53
N LYS A 12 7.64 -2.81 12.58
CA LYS A 12 6.62 -3.51 13.32
C LYS A 12 5.78 -4.41 12.44
N TYR A 13 5.43 -3.97 11.26
CA TYR A 13 4.48 -4.64 10.39
C TYR A 13 5.19 -5.34 9.25
N ARG A 14 4.57 -6.41 8.74
CA ARG A 14 5.07 -7.11 7.57
C ARG A 14 4.33 -6.64 6.35
N LEU A 15 5.00 -6.64 5.21
CA LEU A 15 4.41 -6.18 3.96
C LEU A 15 3.86 -7.37 3.19
N LYS A 16 2.61 -7.27 2.75
CA LYS A 16 2.00 -8.25 1.87
C LYS A 16 1.25 -7.56 0.75
N PHE A 17 1.02 -8.26 -0.32
CA PHE A 17 0.28 -7.75 -1.47
C PHE A 17 -0.85 -8.70 -1.81
N LEU A 18 -2.01 -8.15 -2.18
CA LEU A 18 -3.00 -8.97 -2.85
C LEU A 18 -2.45 -9.37 -4.21
N PRO A 19 -2.84 -10.52 -4.76
CA PRO A 19 -2.29 -10.97 -6.04
C PRO A 19 -2.40 -9.94 -7.15
N ALA A 20 -3.54 -9.29 -7.29
CA ALA A 20 -3.71 -8.28 -8.33
C ALA A 20 -2.81 -7.07 -8.07
N ALA A 21 -2.63 -6.70 -6.81
CA ALA A 21 -1.75 -5.58 -6.47
C ALA A 21 -0.29 -5.93 -6.75
N LEU A 22 0.08 -7.17 -6.53
CA LEU A 22 1.44 -7.61 -6.81
C LEU A 22 1.74 -7.55 -8.31
N GLU A 23 0.78 -7.89 -9.14
CA GLU A 23 0.94 -7.76 -10.58
C GLU A 23 1.11 -6.29 -10.97
N GLU A 24 0.33 -5.42 -10.37
CA GLU A 24 0.47 -3.99 -10.64
C GLU A 24 1.84 -3.48 -10.20
N TRP A 25 2.31 -3.97 -9.06
CA TRP A 25 3.62 -3.61 -8.55
C TRP A 25 4.73 -4.04 -9.52
N HIS A 26 4.63 -5.26 -10.02
CA HIS A 26 5.64 -5.78 -10.95
C HIS A 26 5.68 -5.01 -12.27
N SER A 27 4.58 -4.40 -12.67
CA SER A 27 4.56 -3.62 -13.91
C SER A 27 5.10 -2.22 -13.74
N LEU A 28 5.42 -1.78 -12.54
CA LEU A 28 5.90 -0.42 -12.33
C LEU A 28 7.30 -0.24 -12.89
N ASP A 29 7.54 0.97 -13.36
CA ASP A 29 8.87 1.40 -13.73
C ASP A 29 9.78 1.31 -12.52
N GLY A 30 11.05 1.00 -12.73
CA GLY A 30 11.98 0.79 -11.62
C GLY A 30 12.11 1.96 -10.68
N SER A 31 12.10 3.18 -11.20
CA SER A 31 12.23 4.36 -10.35
C SER A 31 10.98 4.57 -9.49
N VAL A 32 9.81 4.32 -10.04
CA VAL A 32 8.57 4.42 -9.29
C VAL A 32 8.55 3.35 -8.19
N LYS A 33 8.94 2.14 -8.55
CA LYS A 33 8.98 1.03 -7.62
C LYS A 33 9.90 1.32 -6.45
N LEU A 34 11.07 1.86 -6.73
CA LEU A 34 12.04 2.16 -5.68
C LEU A 34 11.51 3.23 -4.74
N THR A 35 10.91 4.27 -5.28
CA THR A 35 10.35 5.34 -4.45
C THR A 35 9.23 4.81 -3.56
N LEU A 36 8.32 4.01 -4.12
CA LEU A 36 7.24 3.42 -3.33
C LEU A 36 7.78 2.47 -2.29
N LYS A 37 8.81 1.70 -2.63
CA LYS A 37 9.41 0.77 -1.69
C LYS A 37 9.95 1.51 -0.47
N ASN A 38 10.64 2.62 -0.69
CA ASN A 38 11.18 3.40 0.41
C ASN A 38 10.09 3.98 1.29
N LEU A 39 9.00 4.45 0.69
CA LEU A 39 7.89 4.97 1.46
C LEU A 39 7.17 3.86 2.22
N LEU A 40 7.03 2.70 1.62
CA LEU A 40 6.41 1.57 2.29
C LEU A 40 7.21 1.13 3.50
N GLN A 41 8.53 1.16 3.42
CA GLN A 41 9.36 0.79 4.55
C GLN A 41 9.07 1.66 5.75
N LYS A 42 8.87 2.96 5.53
CA LYS A 42 8.52 3.86 6.61
C LYS A 42 7.13 3.55 7.17
N ARG A 43 6.19 3.21 6.29
CA ARG A 43 4.85 2.87 6.74
C ARG A 43 4.80 1.58 7.53
N LEU A 44 5.76 0.68 7.33
CA LEU A 44 5.81 -0.55 8.12
C LEU A 44 6.16 -0.27 9.58
N GLU A 45 6.81 0.84 9.85
CA GLU A 45 7.11 1.22 11.22
C GLU A 45 5.92 1.91 11.86
N ASN A 46 5.16 2.67 11.09
CA ASN A 46 3.99 3.38 11.59
C ASN A 46 2.99 3.56 10.46
N PRO A 47 2.13 2.57 10.24
CA PRO A 47 1.20 2.62 9.10
C PRO A 47 -0.02 3.49 9.30
N HIS A 48 -0.33 3.87 10.54
CA HIS A 48 -1.52 4.69 10.83
C HIS A 48 -1.17 6.16 10.71
N ILE A 49 -1.23 6.68 9.48
CA ILE A 49 -0.90 8.07 9.20
C ILE A 49 -2.20 8.85 9.06
N PRO A 50 -2.55 9.71 10.01
CA PRO A 50 -3.86 10.35 10.00
C PRO A 50 -4.18 11.10 8.72
N GLY A 51 -3.22 11.83 8.19
CA GLY A 51 -3.46 12.61 6.98
C GLY A 51 -3.62 11.78 5.72
N ALA A 52 -3.29 10.48 5.78
CA ALA A 52 -3.39 9.59 4.64
C ALA A 52 -4.53 8.61 4.74
N LYS A 53 -5.32 8.68 5.80
CA LYS A 53 -6.39 7.72 6.04
C LYS A 53 -7.53 7.94 5.05
N LEU A 54 -8.07 6.84 4.55
CA LEU A 54 -9.20 6.86 3.65
C LEU A 54 -10.50 6.62 4.44
N GLN A 55 -11.61 6.92 3.82
CA GLN A 55 -12.89 6.85 4.50
C GLN A 55 -13.87 5.96 3.75
N GLY A 56 -15.07 5.79 4.30
CA GLY A 56 -16.12 5.01 3.68
C GLY A 56 -15.78 3.53 3.72
N ASP A 57 -15.87 2.88 2.57
CA ASP A 57 -15.65 1.44 2.48
C ASP A 57 -14.19 1.04 2.66
N LEU A 58 -13.29 2.01 2.77
CA LEU A 58 -11.87 1.74 2.90
C LEU A 58 -11.41 1.93 4.34
N ARG A 59 -12.06 1.27 5.27
CA ARG A 59 -11.68 1.34 6.67
C ARG A 59 -10.30 0.76 6.89
N ASN A 60 -9.56 1.39 7.76
CA ASN A 60 -8.19 1.00 8.10
C ASN A 60 -7.29 1.00 6.87
N CYS A 61 -7.66 1.78 5.86
CA CYS A 61 -6.87 1.90 4.65
C CYS A 61 -6.25 3.28 4.56
N TYR A 62 -5.10 3.32 3.94
CA TYR A 62 -4.31 4.53 3.82
C TYR A 62 -3.75 4.60 2.42
N LYS A 63 -3.42 5.82 2.00
CA LYS A 63 -2.87 6.04 0.65
C LYS A 63 -1.44 6.53 0.73
N ILE A 64 -0.70 6.25 -0.31
CA ILE A 64 0.58 6.86 -0.58
C ILE A 64 0.46 7.48 -1.96
N LYS A 65 0.80 8.76 -2.07
CA LYS A 65 0.75 9.47 -3.34
C LYS A 65 2.15 9.81 -3.80
N LEU A 66 2.45 9.53 -5.06
CA LEU A 66 3.66 10.03 -5.70
C LEU A 66 3.24 11.14 -6.63
N LEU A 67 3.37 12.38 -6.18
CA LEU A 67 2.88 13.52 -6.93
C LEU A 67 3.62 13.73 -8.23
N LYS A 68 4.93 13.58 -8.22
CA LYS A 68 5.72 13.78 -9.41
C LYS A 68 5.47 12.71 -10.46
N GLN A 69 5.48 11.46 -10.05
CA GLN A 69 5.33 10.36 -10.98
C GLN A 69 3.88 10.07 -11.31
N GLY A 70 2.95 10.61 -10.51
CA GLY A 70 1.54 10.44 -10.79
C GLY A 70 1.00 9.05 -10.47
N TYR A 71 1.47 8.45 -9.39
CA TYR A 71 0.98 7.13 -8.96
C TYR A 71 0.38 7.22 -7.57
N ARG A 72 -0.49 6.27 -7.28
CA ARG A 72 -1.10 6.12 -5.95
C ARG A 72 -1.09 4.67 -5.56
N LEU A 73 -0.93 4.43 -4.27
CA LEU A 73 -0.96 3.09 -3.69
C LEU A 73 -1.91 3.12 -2.51
N VAL A 74 -2.73 2.08 -2.36
CA VAL A 74 -3.64 1.94 -1.23
C VAL A 74 -3.28 0.68 -0.47
N TYR A 75 -3.16 0.79 0.85
CA TYR A 75 -2.91 -0.37 1.69
C TYR A 75 -3.89 -0.40 2.86
N GLN A 76 -4.12 -1.59 3.39
CA GLN A 76 -4.93 -1.80 4.57
C GLN A 76 -4.04 -2.25 5.70
N VAL A 77 -4.32 -1.77 6.91
CA VAL A 77 -3.56 -2.17 8.09
C VAL A 77 -4.34 -3.25 8.82
N GLU A 78 -3.71 -4.39 9.03
CA GLU A 78 -4.27 -5.49 9.78
C GLU A 78 -3.51 -5.59 11.10
N ASP A 79 -4.01 -4.91 12.11
CA ASP A 79 -3.31 -4.80 13.39
C ASP A 79 -3.21 -6.14 14.12
N ASP A 80 -4.19 -7.00 13.94
CA ASP A 80 -4.21 -8.30 14.62
C ASP A 80 -2.98 -9.13 14.31
N VAL A 81 -2.53 -9.06 13.06
CA VAL A 81 -1.42 -9.87 12.60
C VAL A 81 -0.21 -9.03 12.22
N LEU A 82 -0.28 -7.73 12.45
CA LEU A 82 0.80 -6.79 12.14
C LEU A 82 1.19 -6.87 10.67
N VAL A 83 0.21 -6.67 9.80
CA VAL A 83 0.41 -6.71 8.36
C VAL A 83 -0.06 -5.42 7.71
N VAL A 84 0.73 -4.92 6.78
CA VAL A 84 0.33 -3.88 5.85
C VAL A 84 0.07 -4.58 4.53
N LEU A 85 -1.18 -4.60 4.11
CA LEU A 85 -1.60 -5.33 2.91
C LEU A 85 -1.85 -4.34 1.78
N VAL A 86 -1.06 -4.42 0.72
CA VAL A 86 -1.24 -3.54 -0.43
C VAL A 86 -2.42 -4.05 -1.25
N LEU A 87 -3.42 -3.19 -1.43
CA LEU A 87 -4.65 -3.52 -2.13
C LEU A 87 -4.59 -3.15 -3.62
N ALA A 88 -3.95 -2.05 -3.94
CA ALA A 88 -3.93 -1.56 -5.32
C ALA A 88 -2.82 -0.55 -5.53
N VAL A 89 -2.26 -0.54 -6.73
CA VAL A 89 -1.28 0.45 -7.16
C VAL A 89 -1.66 0.85 -8.58
N ALA A 90 -1.82 2.14 -8.84
CA ALA A 90 -2.21 2.58 -10.17
C ALA A 90 -1.81 4.03 -10.39
N LYS A 91 -1.82 4.42 -11.66
CA LYS A 91 -1.62 5.81 -12.01
C LYS A 91 -2.73 6.66 -11.43
N ARG A 92 -2.42 7.93 -11.23
CA ARG A 92 -3.39 8.86 -10.71
C ARG A 92 -4.34 9.23 -11.83
N GLU A 93 -5.47 8.56 -11.88
CA GLU A 93 -6.49 8.83 -12.86
C GLU A 93 -7.83 8.73 -12.17
N ASP A 94 -8.44 9.84 -11.94
CA ASP A 94 -9.71 9.91 -11.26
C ASP A 94 -9.61 9.15 -9.94
N MET A 95 -10.46 8.22 -9.71
CA MET A 95 -10.49 7.44 -8.48
C MET A 95 -10.20 5.97 -8.74
N ALA A 96 -9.51 5.68 -9.83
CA ALA A 96 -9.34 4.28 -10.26
C ALA A 96 -8.73 3.39 -9.20
N VAL A 97 -7.66 3.86 -8.54
CA VAL A 97 -6.99 3.04 -7.53
C VAL A 97 -7.91 2.76 -6.34
N TYR A 98 -8.75 3.72 -6.00
CA TYR A 98 -9.66 3.55 -4.86
C TYR A 98 -10.79 2.60 -5.21
N HIS A 99 -11.30 2.65 -6.43
CA HIS A 99 -12.32 1.72 -6.88
C HIS A 99 -11.77 0.29 -6.90
N SER A 100 -10.54 0.12 -7.35
CA SER A 100 -9.90 -1.18 -7.33
C SER A 100 -9.75 -1.71 -5.91
N ALA A 101 -9.32 -0.84 -5.00
CA ALA A 101 -9.13 -1.24 -3.61
C ALA A 101 -10.45 -1.65 -2.97
N VAL A 102 -11.52 -0.89 -3.20
CA VAL A 102 -12.83 -1.23 -2.65
C VAL A 102 -13.30 -2.57 -3.21
N GLY A 103 -13.21 -2.76 -4.52
CA GLY A 103 -13.64 -3.99 -5.13
C GLY A 103 -12.88 -5.20 -4.61
N ARG A 104 -11.59 -5.04 -4.38
CA ARG A 104 -10.76 -6.12 -3.87
C ARG A 104 -11.06 -6.44 -2.42
N LEU A 105 -11.32 -5.42 -1.61
CA LEU A 105 -11.70 -5.64 -0.23
C LEU A 105 -13.02 -6.40 -0.12
N LEU A 106 -13.98 -6.04 -0.96
CA LEU A 106 -15.29 -6.67 -0.91
C LEU A 106 -15.25 -8.12 -1.38
N SER A 107 -14.34 -8.45 -2.27
CA SER A 107 -14.24 -9.83 -2.75
C SER A 107 -13.23 -10.66 -1.97
N HIS A 108 -12.46 -10.06 -1.10
CA HIS A 108 -11.43 -10.78 -0.36
C HIS A 108 -11.87 -10.90 1.09
N PRO A 109 -12.22 -12.08 1.54
CA PRO A 109 -12.79 -12.29 2.88
C PRO A 109 -11.84 -11.99 4.03
#